data_56949bf7ac7a02b5cfeefe866257da0f
#
_entry.id   56949bf7ac7a02b5cfeefe866257da0f
#
_cell.length_a   1.000
_cell.length_b   1.000
_cell.length_c   1.000
_cell.angle_alpha   90.00
_cell.angle_beta   90.00
_cell.angle_gamma   90.00
#
_symmetry.space_group_name_H-M   'P 1'
#
loop_
_entity.id
_entity.type
_entity.pdbx_description
1 polymer ?
#
loop_
_entity_poly.entity_id
_entity_poly.type
_entity_poly.pdbx_seq_one_letter_code
_entity_poly.pdbx_strand_id
1 'polypeptide(L)'
;LYPMSDKYIEIILGSLEKTNTSAVWSETDALSTVYRGKLPYVADAVQALFLNAYRPGVHMALEGQFSKGCPGDVSGDSVLNREGEAPNAALVKDIHFPVHCKLALYPLGDAQ
;
A
#
# COMPACT_ATOMS: atom_id res chain seq x y z
N LEU A 1 4.04 -5.21 -6.29
CA LEU A 1 4.99 -4.23 -6.82
C LEU A 1 5.99 -4.92 -7.75
N TYR A 2 6.06 -4.41 -8.97
CA TYR A 2 6.88 -5.04 -10.00
C TYR A 2 7.80 -3.99 -10.65
N PRO A 3 8.94 -3.69 -10.04
CA PRO A 3 9.91 -2.80 -10.69
C PRO A 3 10.63 -3.55 -11.80
N MET A 4 10.74 -2.91 -12.95
CA MET A 4 11.38 -3.49 -14.13
C MET A 4 12.87 -3.17 -14.13
N SER A 5 13.59 -3.83 -13.24
CA SER A 5 15.01 -3.60 -13.02
C SER A 5 15.66 -4.87 -12.52
N ASP A 6 16.95 -5.04 -12.81
CA ASP A 6 17.73 -6.16 -12.26
C ASP A 6 17.86 -6.07 -10.74
N LYS A 7 17.61 -4.88 -10.20
CA LYS A 7 17.65 -4.64 -8.76
C LYS A 7 16.27 -4.70 -8.11
N TYR A 8 15.36 -5.44 -8.71
CA TYR A 8 13.97 -5.44 -8.25
C TYR A 8 13.81 -5.85 -6.77
N ILE A 9 14.61 -6.79 -6.30
CA ILE A 9 14.53 -7.22 -4.90
C ILE A 9 14.92 -6.08 -3.97
N GLU A 10 15.99 -5.38 -4.27
CA GLU A 10 16.43 -4.24 -3.46
C GLU A 10 15.39 -3.14 -3.44
N ILE A 11 14.76 -2.87 -4.57
CA ILE A 11 13.72 -1.85 -4.67
C ILE A 11 12.51 -2.23 -3.84
N ILE A 12 12.05 -3.47 -3.94
CA ILE A 12 10.89 -3.95 -3.19
C ILE A 12 11.15 -3.88 -1.68
N LEU A 13 12.25 -4.47 -1.24
CA LEU A 13 12.57 -4.50 0.18
C LEU A 13 12.81 -3.10 0.74
N GLY A 14 13.52 -2.26 0.00
CA GLY A 14 13.76 -0.90 0.41
C GLY A 14 12.49 -0.07 0.50
N SER A 15 11.56 -0.28 -0.43
CA SER A 15 10.27 0.42 -0.43
C SER A 15 9.42 0.03 0.76
N LEU A 16 9.36 -1.26 1.07
CA LEU A 16 8.64 -1.77 2.23
C LEU A 16 9.22 -1.19 3.52
N GLU A 17 10.54 -1.15 3.62
CA GLU A 17 11.21 -0.65 4.80
C GLU A 17 10.99 0.84 5.02
N LYS A 18 10.96 1.62 3.94
CA LYS A 18 10.77 3.08 4.03
C LYS A 18 9.33 3.50 4.28
N THR A 19 8.38 2.63 4.01
CA THR A 19 6.97 2.95 4.21
C THR A 19 6.62 2.91 5.69
N ASN A 20 6.09 4.00 6.21
CA ASN A 20 5.66 4.06 7.61
C ASN A 20 4.32 3.37 7.77
N THR A 21 4.33 2.22 8.43
CA THR A 21 3.14 1.38 8.64
C THR A 21 2.57 1.50 10.05
N SER A 22 2.91 2.56 10.78
CA SER A 22 2.47 2.73 12.17
C SER A 22 0.96 2.85 12.32
N ALA A 23 0.24 3.24 11.27
CA ALA A 23 -1.21 3.43 11.30
C ALA A 23 -2.00 2.23 10.80
N VAL A 24 -1.33 1.15 10.37
CA VAL A 24 -1.99 -0.04 9.82
C VAL A 24 -1.38 -1.30 10.41
N TRP A 25 -2.15 -2.37 10.38
CA TRP A 25 -1.61 -3.70 10.62
C TRP A 25 -0.97 -4.19 9.31
N SER A 26 0.22 -4.76 9.39
CA SER A 26 0.97 -5.16 8.20
C SER A 26 1.56 -6.55 8.37
N GLU A 27 1.47 -7.33 7.30
CA GLU A 27 2.13 -8.63 7.21
C GLU A 27 2.63 -8.83 5.78
N THR A 28 3.86 -9.28 5.67
CA THR A 28 4.49 -9.55 4.38
C THR A 28 4.95 -11.00 4.33
N ASP A 29 4.61 -11.68 3.24
CA ASP A 29 5.14 -13.02 2.98
C ASP A 29 5.91 -13.01 1.65
N ALA A 30 6.27 -14.20 1.16
CA ALA A 30 7.07 -14.32 -0.06
C ALA A 30 6.36 -13.82 -1.31
N LEU A 31 5.03 -13.74 -1.30
CA LEU A 31 4.25 -13.42 -2.48
C LEU A 31 3.57 -12.05 -2.41
N SER A 32 3.27 -11.58 -1.21
CA SER A 32 2.47 -10.37 -1.07
C SER A 32 2.65 -9.67 0.26
N THR A 33 2.13 -8.47 0.33
CA THR A 33 2.04 -7.68 1.56
C THR A 33 0.59 -7.32 1.78
N VAL A 34 0.14 -7.42 3.02
CA VAL A 34 -1.23 -7.05 3.42
C VAL A 34 -1.16 -5.89 4.39
N TYR A 35 -1.97 -4.87 4.12
CA TYR A 35 -2.20 -3.77 5.05
C TYR A 35 -3.65 -3.78 5.48
N ARG A 36 -3.91 -3.63 6.76
CA ARG A 36 -5.26 -3.55 7.32
C ARG A 36 -5.41 -2.34 8.20
N GLY A 37 -6.56 -1.70 8.13
CA GLY A 37 -6.86 -0.53 8.93
C GLY A 37 -7.93 0.31 8.27
N LYS A 38 -8.07 1.55 8.71
CA LYS A 38 -9.00 2.49 8.09
C LYS A 38 -8.51 2.83 6.69
N LEU A 39 -9.44 3.03 5.77
CA LEU A 39 -9.12 3.29 4.38
C LEU A 39 -8.10 4.40 4.15
N PRO A 40 -8.18 5.57 4.79
CA PRO A 40 -7.19 6.62 4.56
C PRO A 40 -5.77 6.17 4.88
N TYR A 41 -5.59 5.36 5.90
CA TYR A 41 -4.25 4.91 6.31
C TYR A 41 -3.74 3.76 5.47
N VAL A 42 -4.64 2.87 5.03
CA VAL A 42 -4.27 1.82 4.08
C VAL A 42 -3.88 2.44 2.75
N ALA A 43 -4.67 3.39 2.26
CA ALA A 43 -4.37 4.09 1.02
C ALA A 43 -3.05 4.84 1.11
N ASP A 44 -2.78 5.49 2.25
CA ASP A 44 -1.52 6.16 2.51
C ASP A 44 -0.33 5.20 2.43
N ALA A 45 -0.45 4.03 3.06
CA ALA A 45 0.62 3.03 3.04
C ALA A 45 0.87 2.49 1.63
N VAL A 46 -0.19 2.22 0.87
CA VAL A 46 -0.07 1.75 -0.51
C VAL A 46 0.58 2.81 -1.39
N GLN A 47 0.15 4.05 -1.28
CA GLN A 47 0.72 5.15 -2.02
C GLN A 47 2.20 5.33 -1.67
N ALA A 48 2.54 5.27 -0.39
CA ALA A 48 3.91 5.41 0.07
C ALA A 48 4.81 4.29 -0.47
N LEU A 49 4.30 3.07 -0.50
CA LEU A 49 5.04 1.96 -1.07
C LEU A 49 5.40 2.22 -2.52
N PHE A 50 4.43 2.70 -3.30
CA PHE A 50 4.64 3.00 -4.70
C PHE A 50 5.61 4.17 -4.88
N LEU A 51 5.45 5.23 -4.10
CA LEU A 51 6.34 6.39 -4.16
C LEU A 51 7.77 6.04 -3.76
N ASN A 52 7.93 5.25 -2.71
CA ASN A 52 9.27 4.84 -2.26
C ASN A 52 9.97 3.90 -3.23
N ALA A 53 9.22 3.26 -4.11
CA ALA A 53 9.78 2.38 -5.14
C ALA A 53 10.34 3.14 -6.35
N TYR A 54 10.00 4.41 -6.47
CA TYR A 54 10.39 5.20 -7.64
C TYR A 54 11.91 5.26 -7.79
N ARG A 55 12.39 4.98 -9.00
CA ARG A 55 13.77 5.17 -9.41
C ARG A 55 13.76 5.75 -10.82
N PRO A 56 14.52 6.82 -11.10
CA PRO A 56 14.57 7.40 -12.45
C PRO A 56 14.92 6.35 -13.49
N GLY A 57 14.18 6.35 -14.58
CA GLY A 57 14.43 5.43 -15.68
C GLY A 57 13.96 4.01 -15.48
N VAL A 58 13.37 3.68 -14.34
CA VAL A 58 12.85 2.34 -14.07
C VAL A 58 11.33 2.35 -14.22
N HIS A 59 10.83 1.49 -15.08
CA HIS A 59 9.39 1.26 -15.18
C HIS A 59 8.96 0.33 -14.05
N MET A 60 7.79 0.59 -13.51
CA MET A 60 7.27 -0.26 -12.43
C MET A 60 5.75 -0.31 -12.46
N ALA A 61 5.19 -1.36 -11.89
CA ALA A 61 3.75 -1.51 -11.72
C ALA A 61 3.47 -1.97 -10.29
N LEU A 62 2.33 -1.51 -9.76
CA LEU A 62 1.82 -1.98 -8.49
C LEU A 62 0.45 -2.57 -8.76
N GLU A 63 0.24 -3.81 -8.34
CA GLU A 63 -1.08 -4.43 -8.36
C GLU A 63 -1.53 -4.61 -6.93
N GLY A 64 -2.81 -4.34 -6.68
CA GLY A 64 -3.35 -4.49 -5.35
C GLY A 64 -4.85 -4.70 -5.39
N GLN A 65 -5.38 -5.11 -4.26
CA GLN A 65 -6.80 -5.29 -4.09
C GLN A 65 -7.20 -4.67 -2.76
N PHE A 66 -8.19 -3.78 -2.81
CA PHE A 66 -8.83 -3.27 -1.61
C PHE A 66 -10.09 -4.07 -1.39
N SER A 67 -10.29 -4.59 -0.19
CA SER A 67 -11.48 -5.33 0.14
C SER A 67 -12.05 -4.93 1.48
N LYS A 68 -13.37 -5.06 1.60
CA LYS A 68 -14.07 -4.81 2.84
C LYS A 68 -14.92 -6.02 3.17
N GLY A 69 -14.83 -6.47 4.40
CA GLY A 69 -15.70 -7.54 4.89
C GLY A 69 -15.21 -8.94 4.61
N CYS A 70 -14.09 -9.09 3.95
CA CYS A 70 -13.61 -10.40 3.58
C CYS A 70 -12.11 -10.41 3.32
N PRO A 71 -11.46 -11.41 3.78
CA PRO A 71 -11.75 -12.32 4.86
C PRO A 71 -11.39 -11.67 6.19
N GLY A 72 -12.27 -11.81 7.05
CA GLY A 72 -12.37 -11.38 8.32
C GLY A 72 -11.25 -10.88 9.09
N ASP A 73 -10.83 -11.63 9.89
CA ASP A 73 -10.33 -11.30 11.14
C ASP A 73 -9.15 -10.46 11.20
N VAL A 74 -9.30 -9.38 11.83
CA VAL A 74 -8.24 -8.49 12.12
C VAL A 74 -7.88 -8.65 13.55
N SER A 75 -6.68 -9.08 13.80
CA SER A 75 -6.18 -9.18 15.13
C SER A 75 -5.55 -7.87 15.60
N GLY A 76 -5.71 -6.80 14.92
CA GLY A 76 -5.12 -5.54 15.31
C GLY A 76 -6.15 -4.45 15.53
N ASP A 77 -7.04 -4.65 16.50
CA ASP A 77 -8.11 -3.71 16.75
C ASP A 77 -7.62 -2.29 17.00
N SER A 78 -6.44 -2.15 17.55
CA SER A 78 -5.90 -0.81 17.84
C SER A 78 -5.72 0.05 16.59
N VAL A 79 -5.49 -0.54 15.43
CA VAL A 79 -5.35 0.23 14.19
C VAL A 79 -6.67 0.85 13.75
N LEU A 80 -7.80 0.28 14.17
CA LEU A 80 -9.11 0.81 13.84
C LEU A 80 -9.45 2.06 14.63
N ASN A 81 -8.71 2.32 15.69
CA ASN A 81 -8.90 3.51 16.53
C ASN A 81 -7.94 4.64 16.17
N ARG A 82 -7.10 4.41 15.17
CA ARG A 82 -6.13 5.42 14.77
C ARG A 82 -6.82 6.68 14.25
N GLU A 83 -6.35 7.82 14.71
CA GLU A 83 -6.80 9.11 14.24
C GLU A 83 -5.60 10.00 13.94
N GLY A 84 -5.83 11.09 13.24
CA GLY A 84 -4.80 12.03 12.92
C GLY A 84 -4.30 11.92 11.49
N GLU A 85 -3.20 12.58 11.21
CA GLU A 85 -2.65 12.66 9.88
C GLU A 85 -2.05 11.32 9.44
N ALA A 86 -2.16 11.03 8.15
CA ALA A 86 -1.55 9.85 7.58
C ALA A 86 -0.03 9.93 7.69
N PRO A 87 0.63 8.87 8.17
CA PRO A 87 2.06 8.95 8.50
C PRO A 87 2.99 9.17 7.31
N ASN A 88 2.54 8.86 6.09
CA ASN A 88 3.37 9.03 4.89
C ASN A 88 2.96 10.22 4.03
N ALA A 89 2.11 11.09 4.54
CA ALA A 89 1.54 12.18 3.75
C ALA A 89 2.58 13.12 3.14
N ALA A 90 3.70 13.30 3.80
CA ALA A 90 4.75 14.19 3.32
C ALA A 90 5.42 13.72 2.02
N LEU A 91 5.37 12.44 1.72
CA LEU A 91 6.02 11.90 0.51
C LEU A 91 5.42 12.47 -0.78
N VAL A 92 4.15 12.81 -0.76
CA VAL A 92 3.48 13.35 -1.95
C VAL A 92 4.05 14.68 -2.39
N LYS A 93 4.68 15.38 -1.48
CA LYS A 93 5.29 16.68 -1.76
C LYS A 93 6.65 16.55 -2.42
N ASP A 94 7.35 15.46 -2.15
CA ASP A 94 8.73 15.27 -2.55
C ASP A 94 8.92 14.37 -3.76
N ILE A 95 7.98 13.48 -4.01
CA ILE A 95 8.10 12.49 -5.07
C ILE A 95 6.94 12.64 -6.06
N HIS A 96 7.26 12.98 -7.29
CA HIS A 96 6.26 13.21 -8.34
C HIS A 96 6.65 12.51 -9.63
N PHE A 97 5.71 11.78 -10.20
CA PHE A 97 5.88 11.18 -11.51
C PHE A 97 4.50 10.85 -12.12
N PRO A 98 4.41 10.79 -13.45
CA PRO A 98 3.15 10.42 -14.09
C PRO A 98 2.77 8.98 -13.81
N VAL A 99 1.49 8.74 -13.60
CA VAL A 99 0.96 7.41 -13.27
C VAL A 99 -0.25 7.11 -14.13
N HIS A 100 -0.32 5.89 -14.62
CA HIS A 100 -1.52 5.35 -15.26
C HIS A 100 -2.15 4.38 -14.28
N CYS A 101 -3.44 4.54 -14.03
CA CYS A 101 -4.16 3.67 -13.09
C CYS A 101 -5.37 3.05 -13.78
N LYS A 102 -5.53 1.73 -13.64
CA LYS A 102 -6.69 1.01 -14.14
C LYS A 102 -7.41 0.42 -12.94
N LEU A 103 -8.70 0.72 -12.83
CA LEU A 103 -9.50 0.29 -11.67
C LEU A 103 -10.72 -0.49 -12.12
N ALA A 104 -11.13 -1.43 -11.28
CA ALA A 104 -12.39 -2.14 -11.42
C ALA A 104 -12.99 -2.31 -10.03
N LEU A 105 -14.30 -2.10 -9.92
CA LEU A 105 -14.99 -2.23 -8.66
C LEU A 105 -16.01 -3.37 -8.73
N TYR A 106 -15.95 -4.27 -7.77
CA TYR A 106 -16.82 -5.43 -7.72
C TYR A 106 -17.60 -5.46 -6.41
N PRO A 107 -18.78 -4.82 -6.36
CA PRO A 107 -19.63 -4.99 -5.19
C PRO A 107 -20.14 -6.43 -5.17
N LEU A 108 -19.98 -7.09 -4.06
CA LEU A 108 -20.31 -8.51 -3.95
C LEU A 108 -21.57 -8.72 -3.12
N GLY A 109 -22.64 -9.05 -3.80
CA GLY A 109 -23.85 -9.49 -3.15
C GLY A 109 -24.57 -8.43 -2.35
N ASP A 110 -25.53 -8.90 -1.60
CA ASP A 110 -26.34 -8.06 -0.76
C ASP A 110 -25.76 -8.07 0.64
N ALA A 111 -24.75 -7.29 0.82
CA ALA A 111 -24.16 -7.20 2.13
C ALA A 111 -25.18 -6.60 3.09
N GLN A 112 -25.57 -7.34 4.03
CA GLN A 112 -26.55 -6.93 5.01
C GLN A 112 -25.90 -6.22 6.18
#